data_b9a969d29486233432ec50015fe4d12b
#
_entry.id   b9a969d29486233432ec50015fe4d12b
#
_cell.length_a   1.000
_cell.length_b   1.000
_cell.length_c   1.000
_cell.angle_alpha   90.00
_cell.angle_beta   90.00
_cell.angle_gamma   90.00
#
_symmetry.space_group_name_H-M   'P 1'
#
loop_
_entity.id
_entity.type
_entity.pdbx_description
1 polymer ?
#
loop_
_entity_poly.entity_id
_entity_poly.type
_entity_poly.pdbx_seq_one_letter_code
_entity_poly.pdbx_strand_id
1 'polypeptide(L)'
;MGRRSILAVALACSVIAAGGAVRADEPKGEAHPAAAAPRGEPHPAVRGYTRVAPPAGWNARPQTVDRGAYQHNYQAPRSFQVGPYHRPAGWSEHHWAYGQILPRAYWTAEYILADYWLFGLEVPPVGYEWVRDGADALLIDITTGEILQVEYGVFA
;
A
#
# COMPACT_ATOMS: atom_id res chain seq x y z
N MET A 1 -51.34 23.31 -26.26
CA MET A 1 -51.36 24.68 -26.81
C MET A 1 -50.17 25.45 -26.28
N GLY A 2 -49.33 26.01 -27.11
CA GLY A 2 -48.22 26.87 -26.71
C GLY A 2 -46.86 26.49 -27.32
N ARG A 3 -46.77 26.49 -28.64
CA ARG A 3 -45.52 26.57 -29.41
C ARG A 3 -44.95 27.99 -29.28
N ARG A 4 -43.66 28.12 -29.05
CA ARG A 4 -42.83 29.30 -29.48
C ARG A 4 -41.39 28.79 -29.64
N SER A 5 -41.05 28.60 -30.78
CA SER A 5 -40.14 28.97 -31.86
C SER A 5 -39.31 30.23 -31.63
N ILE A 6 -38.12 30.19 -32.30
CA ILE A 6 -37.29 31.28 -32.77
C ILE A 6 -36.14 31.62 -31.81
N LEU A 7 -34.89 31.76 -32.23
CA LEU A 7 -34.30 32.30 -33.46
C LEU A 7 -32.84 31.82 -33.60
N ALA A 8 -32.45 31.44 -34.78
CA ALA A 8 -31.07 31.32 -35.22
C ALA A 8 -30.50 32.72 -35.46
N VAL A 9 -29.29 32.97 -34.98
CA VAL A 9 -28.46 34.07 -35.49
C VAL A 9 -27.14 33.47 -35.93
N ALA A 10 -27.01 33.32 -37.21
CA ALA A 10 -25.75 33.08 -37.89
C ALA A 10 -25.03 34.44 -38.00
N LEU A 11 -23.82 34.51 -37.52
CA LEU A 11 -22.92 35.61 -37.88
C LEU A 11 -21.63 34.98 -38.42
N ALA A 12 -21.54 35.02 -39.73
CA ALA A 12 -20.33 34.75 -40.47
C ALA A 12 -19.43 36.00 -40.39
N CYS A 13 -18.19 35.79 -39.99
CA CYS A 13 -17.12 36.73 -40.32
C CYS A 13 -15.91 35.93 -40.81
N SER A 14 -15.68 36.11 -42.06
CA SER A 14 -14.54 35.66 -42.83
C SER A 14 -13.26 36.42 -42.46
N VAL A 15 -12.13 35.75 -42.82
CA VAL A 15 -10.84 36.31 -43.28
C VAL A 15 -9.81 36.57 -42.18
N ILE A 16 -8.62 36.03 -42.23
CA ILE A 16 -7.52 36.21 -43.22
C ILE A 16 -6.46 35.15 -42.96
N ALA A 17 -5.98 34.54 -44.01
CA ALA A 17 -4.79 33.72 -44.04
C ALA A 17 -3.55 34.59 -43.81
N ALA A 18 -2.73 34.22 -42.86
CA ALA A 18 -1.33 34.59 -42.84
C ALA A 18 -0.54 33.33 -42.49
N GLY A 19 0.20 32.82 -43.45
CA GLY A 19 1.07 31.68 -43.30
C GLY A 19 2.19 32.01 -42.34
N GLY A 20 2.32 31.17 -41.35
CA GLY A 20 3.48 31.03 -40.50
C GLY A 20 3.63 29.56 -40.20
N ALA A 21 4.49 28.91 -40.94
CA ALA A 21 4.93 27.54 -40.63
C ALA A 21 5.70 27.58 -39.31
N VAL A 22 5.01 27.41 -38.22
CA VAL A 22 5.63 27.09 -36.96
C VAL A 22 5.92 25.58 -37.01
N ARG A 23 7.18 25.24 -37.22
CA ARG A 23 7.68 23.91 -36.96
C ARG A 23 7.31 23.56 -35.52
N ALA A 24 6.44 22.61 -35.36
CA ALA A 24 6.26 21.93 -34.10
C ALA A 24 7.60 21.21 -33.81
N ASP A 25 8.34 21.79 -32.89
CA ASP A 25 9.43 21.11 -32.21
C ASP A 25 8.76 20.05 -31.34
N GLU A 26 8.76 18.81 -31.80
CA GLU A 26 8.38 17.68 -30.99
C GLU A 26 9.33 17.66 -29.79
N PRO A 27 8.85 17.75 -28.56
CA PRO A 27 9.68 17.43 -27.41
C PRO A 27 10.03 15.95 -27.54
N LYS A 28 11.28 15.72 -27.92
CA LYS A 28 11.94 14.43 -27.87
C LYS A 28 11.67 13.85 -26.48
N GLY A 29 10.77 12.88 -26.41
CA GLY A 29 10.45 12.18 -25.18
C GLY A 29 11.74 11.65 -24.59
N GLU A 30 12.22 12.32 -23.57
CA GLU A 30 13.23 11.75 -22.68
C GLU A 30 12.56 10.52 -22.07
N ALA A 31 13.03 9.36 -22.52
CA ALA A 31 12.71 8.10 -21.89
C ALA A 31 13.13 8.25 -20.42
N HIS A 32 12.15 8.44 -19.55
CA HIS A 32 12.37 8.29 -18.12
C HIS A 32 12.92 6.89 -17.93
N PRO A 33 14.13 6.75 -17.37
CA PRO A 33 14.63 5.43 -17.01
C PRO A 33 13.58 4.86 -16.06
N ALA A 34 13.07 3.68 -16.40
CA ALA A 34 12.16 2.92 -15.54
C ALA A 34 12.76 2.99 -14.14
N ALA A 35 12.01 3.59 -13.21
CA ALA A 35 12.43 3.69 -11.83
C ALA A 35 12.76 2.27 -11.38
N ALA A 36 14.04 2.02 -11.17
CA ALA A 36 14.49 0.77 -10.59
C ALA A 36 13.70 0.61 -9.30
N ALA A 37 12.98 -0.51 -9.18
CA ALA A 37 12.32 -0.87 -7.96
C ALA A 37 13.28 -0.59 -6.79
N PRO A 38 12.85 0.09 -5.73
CA PRO A 38 13.73 0.41 -4.62
C PRO A 38 14.38 -0.90 -4.17
N ARG A 39 15.69 -0.99 -4.35
CA ARG A 39 16.47 -2.05 -3.71
C ARG A 39 16.23 -1.83 -2.25
N GLY A 40 15.50 -2.79 -1.62
CA GLY A 40 15.14 -2.70 -0.23
C GLY A 40 16.37 -2.30 0.58
N GLU A 41 16.33 -1.10 1.11
CA GLU A 41 17.31 -0.69 2.11
C GLU A 41 17.19 -1.70 3.25
N PRO A 42 18.30 -2.13 3.84
CA PRO A 42 18.23 -3.08 4.95
C PRO A 42 17.45 -2.42 6.08
N HIS A 43 16.22 -2.87 6.27
CA HIS A 43 15.42 -2.48 7.42
C HIS A 43 16.23 -2.75 8.70
N PRO A 44 16.15 -1.87 9.71
CA PRO A 44 16.88 -2.07 10.95
C PRO A 44 16.52 -3.45 11.49
N ALA A 45 17.53 -4.30 11.62
CA ALA A 45 17.35 -5.67 12.12
C ALA A 45 16.63 -5.60 13.47
N VAL A 46 15.50 -6.25 13.59
CA VAL A 46 14.86 -6.51 14.89
C VAL A 46 15.91 -7.15 15.77
N ARG A 47 16.34 -6.43 16.82
CA ARG A 47 17.44 -6.87 17.69
C ARG A 47 17.05 -8.19 18.34
N GLY A 48 17.84 -9.24 18.13
CA GLY A 48 17.68 -10.54 18.77
C GLY A 48 17.36 -11.69 17.83
N TYR A 49 17.13 -11.47 16.54
CA TYR A 49 16.93 -12.54 15.57
C TYR A 49 18.17 -12.75 14.72
N THR A 50 18.63 -14.01 14.67
CA THR A 50 19.56 -14.45 13.64
C THR A 50 18.84 -14.29 12.30
N ARG A 51 19.43 -13.53 11.39
CA ARG A 51 18.86 -13.35 10.05
C ARG A 51 18.76 -14.71 9.36
N VAL A 52 17.60 -15.31 9.38
CA VAL A 52 17.30 -16.55 8.67
C VAL A 52 17.01 -16.20 7.23
N ALA A 53 17.61 -16.91 6.29
CA ALA A 53 17.33 -16.70 4.88
C ALA A 53 15.83 -16.95 4.61
N PRO A 54 15.19 -16.11 3.79
CA PRO A 54 13.78 -16.29 3.46
C PRO A 54 13.56 -17.66 2.80
N PRO A 55 12.42 -18.32 3.06
CA PRO A 55 12.08 -19.58 2.41
C PRO A 55 11.87 -19.41 0.91
N ALA A 56 11.96 -20.49 0.14
CA ALA A 56 11.65 -20.46 -1.28
C ALA A 56 10.21 -19.95 -1.50
N GLY A 57 10.03 -19.02 -2.41
CA GLY A 57 8.72 -18.45 -2.73
C GLY A 57 8.23 -17.33 -1.80
N TRP A 58 9.02 -16.90 -0.81
CA TRP A 58 8.66 -15.81 0.11
C TRP A 58 8.20 -14.52 -0.57
N ASN A 59 8.68 -14.27 -1.79
CA ASN A 59 8.34 -13.10 -2.60
C ASN A 59 7.34 -13.41 -3.73
N ALA A 60 6.80 -14.62 -3.79
CA ALA A 60 5.78 -15.00 -4.75
C ALA A 60 4.40 -14.47 -4.30
N ARG A 61 4.27 -13.15 -4.29
CA ARG A 61 3.09 -12.46 -3.77
C ARG A 61 1.86 -12.69 -4.66
N PRO A 62 0.71 -13.09 -4.09
CA PRO A 62 -0.56 -13.17 -4.82
C PRO A 62 -0.89 -11.82 -5.48
N GLN A 63 -1.28 -11.84 -6.76
CA GLN A 63 -1.62 -10.63 -7.52
C GLN A 63 -3.04 -10.15 -7.24
N THR A 64 -3.89 -11.05 -6.78
CA THR A 64 -5.30 -10.77 -6.47
C THR A 64 -5.59 -11.20 -5.04
N VAL A 65 -6.49 -10.49 -4.39
CA VAL A 65 -6.92 -10.76 -3.01
C VAL A 65 -8.33 -11.31 -3.05
N ASP A 66 -8.49 -12.57 -2.64
CA ASP A 66 -9.78 -13.11 -2.24
C ASP A 66 -9.97 -12.88 -0.75
N ARG A 67 -10.74 -11.85 -0.40
CA ARG A 67 -10.97 -11.49 1.00
C ARG A 67 -11.61 -12.62 1.80
N GLY A 68 -12.41 -13.47 1.15
CA GLY A 68 -13.04 -14.62 1.80
C GLY A 68 -12.10 -15.76 2.14
N ALA A 69 -10.89 -15.78 1.56
CA ALA A 69 -9.89 -16.80 1.85
C ALA A 69 -9.11 -16.53 3.14
N TYR A 70 -9.21 -15.31 3.71
CA TYR A 70 -8.47 -14.93 4.91
C TYR A 70 -9.26 -15.22 6.18
N GLN A 71 -8.55 -15.67 7.22
CA GLN A 71 -9.07 -15.69 8.58
C GLN A 71 -8.92 -14.28 9.16
N HIS A 72 -10.00 -13.52 9.17
CA HIS A 72 -9.95 -12.08 9.43
C HIS A 72 -9.38 -11.72 10.81
N ASN A 73 -9.78 -12.46 11.86
CA ASN A 73 -9.29 -12.22 13.21
C ASN A 73 -9.06 -13.56 13.91
N TYR A 74 -7.85 -13.82 14.36
CA TYR A 74 -7.55 -15.06 15.09
C TYR A 74 -6.36 -14.91 16.04
N GLN A 75 -6.20 -15.86 16.93
CA GLN A 75 -5.08 -15.93 17.87
C GLN A 75 -3.91 -16.63 17.20
N ALA A 76 -2.72 -16.04 17.30
CA ALA A 76 -1.51 -16.70 16.87
C ALA A 76 -1.30 -18.01 17.62
N PRO A 77 -0.87 -19.10 16.97
CA PRO A 77 -0.66 -20.39 17.62
C PRO A 77 0.53 -20.37 18.58
N ARG A 78 1.39 -19.38 18.47
CA ARG A 78 2.57 -19.17 19.34
C ARG A 78 2.95 -17.70 19.33
N SER A 79 3.65 -17.24 20.36
CA SER A 79 4.25 -15.92 20.40
C SER A 79 5.76 -15.97 20.20
N PHE A 80 6.31 -14.86 19.75
CA PHE A 80 7.75 -14.71 19.50
C PHE A 80 8.32 -13.62 20.41
N GLN A 81 9.42 -13.91 21.05
CA GLN A 81 10.18 -12.92 21.82
C GLN A 81 10.89 -11.99 20.87
N VAL A 82 10.49 -10.74 20.85
CA VAL A 82 11.06 -9.69 20.02
C VAL A 82 11.47 -8.49 20.88
N GLY A 83 12.23 -7.56 20.30
CA GLY A 83 12.54 -6.31 20.97
C GLY A 83 11.29 -5.50 21.35
N PRO A 84 11.43 -4.52 22.27
CA PRO A 84 10.32 -3.72 22.72
C PRO A 84 9.65 -3.00 21.56
N TYR A 85 8.31 -2.87 21.62
CA TYR A 85 7.54 -2.10 20.64
C TYR A 85 7.68 -0.61 20.92
N HIS A 86 8.11 0.14 19.93
CA HIS A 86 8.18 1.59 20.00
C HIS A 86 6.86 2.17 19.51
N ARG A 87 6.08 2.69 20.44
CA ARG A 87 4.75 3.21 20.16
C ARG A 87 4.82 4.46 19.28
N PRO A 88 4.02 4.56 18.20
CA PRO A 88 3.94 5.77 17.39
C PRO A 88 3.35 6.95 18.19
N ALA A 89 3.58 8.16 17.70
CA ALA A 89 2.98 9.35 18.30
C ALA A 89 1.45 9.25 18.26
N GLY A 90 0.81 9.53 19.41
CA GLY A 90 -0.64 9.42 19.55
C GLY A 90 -1.16 7.98 19.67
N TRP A 91 -0.27 7.00 19.90
CA TRP A 91 -0.68 5.62 20.11
C TRP A 91 -1.57 5.49 21.34
N SER A 92 -2.62 4.70 21.18
CA SER A 92 -3.45 4.22 22.28
C SER A 92 -3.64 2.72 22.12
N GLU A 93 -3.77 2.02 23.22
CA GLU A 93 -4.11 0.61 23.20
C GLU A 93 -5.46 0.44 22.49
N HIS A 94 -5.47 -0.38 21.45
CA HIS A 94 -6.65 -0.64 20.64
C HIS A 94 -6.66 -2.10 20.20
N HIS A 95 -7.80 -2.74 20.29
CA HIS A 95 -8.00 -4.08 19.79
C HIS A 95 -8.50 -3.99 18.34
N TRP A 96 -7.56 -3.97 17.42
CA TRP A 96 -7.84 -3.87 15.99
C TRP A 96 -8.57 -5.10 15.46
N ALA A 97 -9.42 -4.91 14.46
CA ALA A 97 -10.17 -5.97 13.81
C ALA A 97 -10.23 -5.76 12.29
N TYR A 98 -10.53 -6.83 11.57
CA TYR A 98 -10.80 -6.83 10.14
C TYR A 98 -11.74 -5.68 9.74
N GLY A 99 -11.42 -5.01 8.63
CA GLY A 99 -12.21 -3.93 8.04
C GLY A 99 -12.01 -2.56 8.70
N GLN A 100 -11.30 -2.48 9.82
CA GLN A 100 -10.94 -1.19 10.42
C GLN A 100 -9.80 -0.53 9.65
N ILE A 101 -9.67 0.79 9.78
CA ILE A 101 -8.61 1.57 9.15
C ILE A 101 -7.54 1.89 10.18
N LEU A 102 -6.33 1.39 9.95
CA LEU A 102 -5.17 1.69 10.78
C LEU A 102 -4.64 3.09 10.44
N PRO A 103 -4.49 4.01 11.42
CA PRO A 103 -3.97 5.34 11.16
C PRO A 103 -2.54 5.31 10.61
N ARG A 104 -2.20 6.22 9.71
CA ARG A 104 -0.91 6.24 9.00
C ARG A 104 0.32 6.16 9.90
N ALA A 105 0.26 6.74 11.09
CA ALA A 105 1.36 6.71 12.05
C ALA A 105 1.73 5.30 12.52
N TYR A 106 0.82 4.32 12.45
CA TYR A 106 1.02 2.95 12.91
C TYR A 106 1.65 2.02 11.88
N TRP A 107 1.83 2.47 10.63
CA TRP A 107 2.38 1.66 9.54
C TRP A 107 3.41 2.43 8.71
N THR A 108 4.27 3.18 9.38
CA THR A 108 5.52 3.66 8.80
C THR A 108 6.51 2.50 8.62
N ALA A 109 7.59 2.74 7.88
CA ALA A 109 8.55 1.68 7.53
C ALA A 109 9.12 0.91 8.75
N GLU A 110 9.16 1.55 9.92
CA GLU A 110 9.66 0.93 11.16
C GLU A 110 8.74 -0.16 11.74
N TYR A 111 7.44 -0.14 11.38
CA TYR A 111 6.45 -1.11 11.86
C TYR A 111 6.20 -2.23 10.85
N ILE A 112 6.68 -2.10 9.62
CA ILE A 112 6.50 -3.11 8.58
C ILE A 112 7.36 -4.34 8.90
N LEU A 113 6.73 -5.50 8.92
CA LEU A 113 7.35 -6.79 9.15
C LEU A 113 7.89 -7.35 7.83
N ALA A 114 9.03 -6.81 7.37
CA ALA A 114 9.64 -7.25 6.11
C ALA A 114 10.01 -8.73 6.12
N ASP A 115 10.43 -9.25 7.29
CA ASP A 115 10.81 -10.63 7.52
C ASP A 115 9.64 -11.45 8.13
N TYR A 116 8.42 -11.22 7.66
CA TYR A 116 7.16 -11.79 8.17
C TYR A 116 7.19 -13.32 8.30
N TRP A 117 7.93 -14.01 7.44
CA TRP A 117 8.09 -15.49 7.50
C TRP A 117 8.75 -15.99 8.77
N LEU A 118 9.56 -15.17 9.47
CA LEU A 118 10.15 -15.52 10.76
C LEU A 118 9.10 -15.76 11.83
N PHE A 119 7.96 -15.13 11.67
CA PHE A 119 6.83 -15.19 12.60
C PHE A 119 5.75 -16.18 12.14
N GLY A 120 5.99 -16.88 11.02
CA GLY A 120 5.03 -17.82 10.44
C GLY A 120 3.85 -17.15 9.75
N LEU A 121 3.95 -15.87 9.49
CA LEU A 121 2.94 -15.09 8.76
C LEU A 121 2.94 -15.46 7.28
N GLU A 122 1.79 -15.43 6.66
CA GLU A 122 1.61 -15.75 5.24
C GLU A 122 2.25 -14.69 4.32
N VAL A 123 2.53 -15.10 3.08
CA VAL A 123 3.03 -14.17 2.05
C VAL A 123 1.95 -13.10 1.78
N PRO A 124 2.22 -11.82 2.06
CA PRO A 124 1.21 -10.78 1.84
C PRO A 124 0.95 -10.60 0.34
N PRO A 125 -0.31 -10.39 -0.09
CA PRO A 125 -0.63 -10.07 -1.47
C PRO A 125 0.03 -8.78 -1.94
N VAL A 126 0.09 -8.56 -3.25
CA VAL A 126 0.53 -7.27 -3.81
C VAL A 126 -0.40 -6.16 -3.32
N GLY A 127 0.17 -5.06 -2.83
CA GLY A 127 -0.56 -3.95 -2.23
C GLY A 127 -0.89 -4.11 -0.74
N TYR A 128 -0.46 -5.20 -0.10
CA TYR A 128 -0.64 -5.44 1.33
C TYR A 128 0.70 -5.66 2.01
N GLU A 129 0.81 -5.27 3.27
CA GLU A 129 1.98 -5.49 4.11
C GLU A 129 1.59 -5.91 5.52
N TRP A 130 2.43 -6.75 6.14
CA TRP A 130 2.31 -7.05 7.55
C TRP A 130 2.92 -5.93 8.38
N VAL A 131 2.19 -5.52 9.41
CA VAL A 131 2.57 -4.45 10.34
C VAL A 131 2.48 -4.94 11.76
N ARG A 132 3.43 -4.56 12.62
CA ARG A 132 3.37 -4.81 14.05
C ARG A 132 2.63 -3.67 14.75
N ASP A 133 1.64 -4.00 15.59
CA ASP A 133 1.10 -3.09 16.60
C ASP A 133 1.10 -3.78 17.97
N GLY A 134 2.04 -3.39 18.81
CA GLY A 134 2.24 -4.02 20.12
C GLY A 134 2.56 -5.50 20.02
N ALA A 135 1.64 -6.33 20.52
CA ALA A 135 1.73 -7.79 20.49
C ALA A 135 1.18 -8.41 19.21
N ASP A 136 0.51 -7.64 18.37
CA ASP A 136 -0.29 -8.15 17.26
C ASP A 136 0.40 -7.90 15.91
N ALA A 137 0.08 -8.76 14.93
CA ALA A 137 0.43 -8.57 13.53
C ALA A 137 -0.84 -8.28 12.71
N LEU A 138 -0.78 -7.24 11.89
CA LEU A 138 -1.90 -6.78 11.06
C LEU A 138 -1.50 -6.80 9.60
N LEU A 139 -2.30 -7.47 8.77
CA LEU A 139 -2.16 -7.41 7.32
C LEU A 139 -3.02 -6.26 6.80
N ILE A 140 -2.41 -5.25 6.23
CA ILE A 140 -3.08 -4.02 5.81
C ILE A 140 -2.90 -3.73 4.34
N ASP A 141 -3.89 -3.09 3.74
CA ASP A 141 -3.78 -2.42 2.44
C ASP A 141 -2.91 -1.17 2.60
N ILE A 142 -1.78 -1.09 1.88
CA ILE A 142 -0.83 0.03 1.99
C ILE A 142 -1.32 1.33 1.35
N THR A 143 -2.47 1.31 0.68
CA THR A 143 -3.08 2.51 0.11
C THR A 143 -4.05 3.16 1.08
N THR A 144 -4.85 2.35 1.76
CA THR A 144 -5.96 2.81 2.60
C THR A 144 -5.69 2.66 4.10
N GLY A 145 -4.83 1.73 4.48
CA GLY A 145 -4.64 1.29 5.87
C GLY A 145 -5.73 0.31 6.33
N GLU A 146 -6.62 -0.15 5.44
CA GLU A 146 -7.67 -1.11 5.80
C GLU A 146 -7.05 -2.46 6.20
N ILE A 147 -7.50 -2.99 7.33
CA ILE A 147 -7.03 -4.25 7.89
C ILE A 147 -7.74 -5.41 7.21
N LEU A 148 -6.99 -6.28 6.55
CA LEU A 148 -7.47 -7.51 5.94
C LEU A 148 -7.46 -8.68 6.92
N GLN A 149 -6.48 -8.73 7.83
CA GLN A 149 -6.31 -9.81 8.79
C GLN A 149 -5.58 -9.32 10.04
N VAL A 150 -5.94 -9.89 11.18
CA VAL A 150 -5.24 -9.68 12.45
C VAL A 150 -4.86 -11.02 13.03
N GLU A 151 -3.59 -11.17 13.40
CA GLU A 151 -3.10 -12.23 14.26
C GLU A 151 -2.75 -11.66 15.62
N TYR A 152 -3.55 -12.00 16.63
CA TYR A 152 -3.34 -11.54 17.99
C TYR A 152 -2.27 -12.34 18.71
N GLY A 153 -1.43 -11.66 19.49
CA GLY A 153 -0.44 -12.28 20.37
C GLY A 153 0.73 -12.92 19.64
N VAL A 154 1.09 -12.43 18.46
CA VAL A 154 2.28 -12.88 17.71
C VAL A 154 3.56 -12.53 18.46
N PHE A 155 3.58 -11.40 19.15
CA PHE A 155 4.77 -10.88 19.82
C PHE A 155 4.59 -10.85 21.35
N ALA A 156 5.67 -11.22 22.07
CA ALA A 156 5.73 -11.18 23.53
C ALA A 156 6.85 -10.24 24.00
#